data_3b9a90dfc784b1db28398cd0b5c0409c
#
_entry.id   3b9a90dfc784b1db28398cd0b5c0409c
#
_cell.length_a   1.000
_cell.length_b   1.000
_cell.length_c   1.000
_cell.angle_alpha   90.00
_cell.angle_beta   90.00
_cell.angle_gamma   90.00
#
_symmetry.space_group_name_H-M   'P 1'
#
loop_
_entity.id
_entity.type
_entity.pdbx_description
1 polymer ?
#
loop_
_entity_poly.entity_id
_entity_poly.type
_entity_poly.pdbx_seq_one_letter_code
_entity_poly.pdbx_strand_id
1 'polypeptide(L)'
;MRRAELLQSFLKDSGIIAYVQETLEKLPEEGCCTISVGGMSAGMEYPGIKLAVISDMQLLRVREHKHKSSKKAPSNRQRINSYADLAPGDLVVHEVHGIGRFAGIKKMKVDGFEKDYIMIRYAGTDTLYVPATALDMVTKYLGAAEDQHVKLSKMGGAEWSRARSRAKAATKKLAGELIKLYAERARIPGHAFAPDSPWQREFEDNFGYTETDDQLRSINEIKADMESETPMDRLLCGDVGYGKTEVALRAAMKCILDNRQAAILVPTTVLAQQHYQTAVQRFFGFPITVEVLSRFRTPAQIQKTLDDLKTGKCDLVVGTHRLLQKDVKFKSLGLLIVDEEQRFGVGHKEHIKEMSRGVDVLTLSATPIPRTLNMALSGIRDMSSIDEPPQDRLPVQTFVMEHDWGIICDAIRREIQRGGQVYYLHNRIDSIERTAIRIREMLDNEVTVGVAHGQMDKDMLASVMEDVTEGKTQVLVCTTIIE
;
A
#
# COMPACT_ATOMS: atom_id res chain seq x y z
N MET A 1 21.19 35.33 5.37
CA MET A 1 21.34 36.66 4.73
C MET A 1 21.19 36.58 3.20
N ARG A 2 22.10 36.02 2.40
CA ARG A 2 22.08 36.03 0.92
C ARG A 2 20.74 35.54 0.26
N ARG A 3 20.04 34.57 0.85
CA ARG A 3 18.73 34.13 0.38
C ARG A 3 17.58 35.10 0.74
N ALA A 4 17.68 35.77 1.88
CA ALA A 4 16.70 36.77 2.30
C ALA A 4 16.73 37.99 1.39
N GLU A 5 17.94 38.45 0.99
CA GLU A 5 18.14 39.55 0.04
C GLU A 5 17.61 39.24 -1.36
N LEU A 6 17.81 37.97 -1.83
CA LEU A 6 17.25 37.51 -3.12
C LEU A 6 15.72 37.48 -3.08
N LEU A 7 15.11 37.01 -1.97
CA LEU A 7 13.69 36.99 -1.80
C LEU A 7 13.11 38.41 -1.72
N GLN A 8 13.79 39.32 -1.04
CA GLN A 8 13.43 40.73 -0.99
C GLN A 8 13.38 41.36 -2.39
N SER A 9 14.43 41.14 -3.21
CA SER A 9 14.49 41.62 -4.59
C SER A 9 13.30 41.07 -5.41
N PHE A 10 13.02 39.79 -5.31
CA PHE A 10 11.94 39.13 -6.01
C PHE A 10 10.55 39.69 -5.62
N LEU A 11 10.31 39.92 -4.33
CA LEU A 11 9.06 40.51 -3.84
C LEU A 11 8.90 41.96 -4.29
N LYS A 12 10.00 42.70 -4.31
CA LYS A 12 10.05 44.08 -4.77
C LYS A 12 9.72 44.19 -6.28
N ASP A 13 10.27 43.28 -7.09
CA ASP A 13 9.95 43.17 -8.50
C ASP A 13 8.49 42.78 -8.77
N SER A 14 7.85 42.12 -7.79
CA SER A 14 6.43 41.76 -7.79
C SER A 14 5.52 42.84 -7.20
N GLY A 15 6.04 44.01 -6.84
CA GLY A 15 5.29 45.13 -6.30
C GLY A 15 4.95 45.02 -4.81
N ILE A 16 5.59 44.11 -4.07
CA ILE A 16 5.36 43.89 -2.63
C ILE A 16 6.49 44.58 -1.84
N ILE A 17 6.10 45.41 -0.88
CA ILE A 17 7.07 46.09 0.00
C ILE A 17 7.62 45.06 1.01
N ALA A 18 8.91 44.77 0.94
CA ALA A 18 9.55 43.75 1.77
C ALA A 18 10.81 44.32 2.48
N TYR A 19 10.93 44.00 3.77
CA TYR A 19 12.06 44.37 4.61
C TYR A 19 12.75 43.11 5.13
N VAL A 20 14.10 43.13 5.19
CA VAL A 20 14.86 42.03 5.81
C VAL A 20 15.28 42.46 7.21
N GLN A 21 14.94 41.63 8.22
CA GLN A 21 15.33 41.84 9.63
C GLN A 21 15.92 40.56 10.19
N GLU A 22 16.98 40.64 10.98
CA GLU A 22 17.61 39.47 11.62
C GLU A 22 16.73 38.91 12.73
N THR A 23 16.05 39.75 13.47
CA THR A 23 15.11 39.38 14.55
C THR A 23 13.79 40.12 14.39
N LEU A 24 12.70 39.44 14.60
CA LEU A 24 11.35 40.00 14.50
C LEU A 24 11.01 40.62 15.88
N GLU A 25 11.19 41.92 16.04
CA GLU A 25 10.88 42.63 17.28
C GLU A 25 9.46 43.21 17.28
N LYS A 26 8.87 43.42 16.10
CA LYS A 26 7.53 43.98 15.92
C LYS A 26 6.77 43.28 14.79
N LEU A 27 5.47 43.23 14.88
CA LEU A 27 4.61 42.78 13.80
C LEU A 27 4.80 43.66 12.55
N PRO A 28 4.80 43.08 11.34
CA PRO A 28 4.87 43.86 10.11
C PRO A 28 3.67 44.84 9.99
N GLU A 29 3.88 45.99 9.36
CA GLU A 29 2.83 46.90 9.01
C GLU A 29 1.88 46.32 7.97
N GLU A 30 0.61 46.75 7.97
CA GLU A 30 -0.39 46.28 6.98
C GLU A 30 0.12 46.51 5.54
N GLY A 31 0.08 45.47 4.73
CA GLY A 31 0.53 45.51 3.34
C GLY A 31 2.05 45.35 3.14
N CYS A 32 2.82 45.19 4.21
CA CYS A 32 4.26 44.98 4.16
C CYS A 32 4.65 43.52 4.49
N CYS A 33 5.74 43.06 3.90
CA CYS A 33 6.31 41.74 4.17
C CYS A 33 7.63 41.90 4.93
N THR A 34 7.79 41.21 6.06
CA THR A 34 9.08 41.16 6.77
C THR A 34 9.69 39.79 6.57
N ILE A 35 10.94 39.75 6.11
CA ILE A 35 11.71 38.54 5.88
C ILE A 35 12.71 38.40 7.05
N SER A 36 12.56 37.34 7.83
CA SER A 36 13.45 37.02 8.93
C SER A 36 14.13 35.68 8.74
N VAL A 37 15.38 35.56 9.23
CA VAL A 37 16.16 34.32 9.17
C VAL A 37 15.91 33.54 10.46
N GLY A 38 15.19 32.42 10.34
CA GLY A 38 14.85 31.56 11.47
C GLY A 38 14.55 30.13 11.03
N GLY A 39 14.32 29.24 11.98
CA GLY A 39 14.00 27.83 11.74
C GLY A 39 12.54 27.54 12.01
N MET A 40 11.67 27.68 11.00
CA MET A 40 10.28 27.21 11.06
C MET A 40 10.05 26.09 10.06
N SER A 41 9.46 24.99 10.56
CA SER A 41 9.16 23.80 9.73
C SER A 41 7.90 23.99 8.87
N ALA A 42 6.97 24.85 9.28
CA ALA A 42 5.74 25.17 8.56
C ALA A 42 5.31 26.59 8.83
N GLY A 43 4.65 27.23 7.86
CA GLY A 43 4.01 28.52 8.05
C GLY A 43 2.66 28.37 8.76
N MET A 44 2.11 29.51 9.17
CA MET A 44 0.81 29.59 9.85
C MET A 44 0.05 30.84 9.40
N GLU A 45 -1.25 30.80 9.47
CA GLU A 45 -2.12 31.93 9.10
C GLU A 45 -3.07 32.27 10.24
N TYR A 46 -3.20 33.55 10.55
CA TYR A 46 -4.09 34.09 11.57
C TYR A 46 -5.10 35.07 10.92
N PRO A 47 -6.22 34.54 10.39
CA PRO A 47 -7.21 35.38 9.68
C PRO A 47 -7.79 36.51 10.54
N GLY A 48 -7.98 36.29 11.86
CA GLY A 48 -8.54 37.26 12.79
C GLY A 48 -7.71 38.51 12.95
N ILE A 49 -6.41 38.47 12.73
CA ILE A 49 -5.49 39.61 12.80
C ILE A 49 -4.81 39.90 11.44
N LYS A 50 -5.29 39.23 10.38
CA LYS A 50 -4.77 39.35 9.01
C LYS A 50 -3.24 39.13 8.90
N LEU A 51 -2.71 38.20 9.66
CA LEU A 51 -1.28 37.85 9.67
C LEU A 51 -1.05 36.48 9.07
N ALA A 52 -0.10 36.40 8.15
CA ALA A 52 0.38 35.12 7.62
C ALA A 52 1.90 35.02 7.79
N VAL A 53 2.38 33.87 8.26
CA VAL A 53 3.79 33.52 8.35
C VAL A 53 4.05 32.40 7.34
N ILE A 54 4.94 32.61 6.39
CA ILE A 54 5.24 31.67 5.30
C ILE A 54 6.69 31.22 5.44
N SER A 55 6.93 29.91 5.46
CA SER A 55 8.28 29.36 5.47
C SER A 55 8.85 29.25 4.05
N ASP A 56 10.17 29.31 3.91
CA ASP A 56 10.87 29.14 2.63
C ASP A 56 10.56 27.78 1.97
N MET A 57 10.29 26.75 2.76
CA MET A 57 9.87 25.44 2.29
C MET A 57 8.53 25.46 1.53
N GLN A 58 7.63 26.36 1.88
CA GLN A 58 6.34 26.54 1.19
C GLN A 58 6.51 27.32 -0.11
N LEU A 59 7.40 28.31 -0.14
CA LEU A 59 7.71 29.08 -1.35
C LEU A 59 8.48 28.26 -2.39
N LEU A 60 9.35 27.35 -1.95
CA LEU A 60 10.17 26.52 -2.84
C LEU A 60 9.40 25.34 -3.48
N ARG A 61 8.29 24.90 -2.89
CA ARG A 61 7.46 23.85 -3.49
C ARG A 61 6.84 24.18 -4.85
N VAL A 62 6.75 25.45 -5.21
CA VAL A 62 6.17 25.89 -6.49
C VAL A 62 7.14 25.77 -7.68
N ARG A 63 8.44 25.45 -7.47
CA ARG A 63 9.46 25.42 -8.54
C ARG A 63 10.20 24.10 -8.75
N GLU A 64 9.80 23.00 -8.14
CA GLU A 64 10.41 21.68 -8.43
C GLU A 64 9.75 20.89 -9.56
N HIS A 65 9.27 21.55 -10.60
CA HIS A 65 9.07 20.91 -11.90
C HIS A 65 10.20 21.33 -12.83
N LYS A 66 11.24 20.53 -12.89
CA LYS A 66 12.22 20.22 -13.93
C LYS A 66 13.65 20.15 -13.40
N HIS A 67 14.01 19.00 -12.89
CA HIS A 67 15.33 18.42 -13.20
C HIS A 67 15.19 16.88 -13.15
N LYS A 68 15.15 16.27 -14.34
CA LYS A 68 15.36 14.85 -14.52
C LYS A 68 16.78 14.50 -14.06
N SER A 69 16.92 14.02 -12.84
CA SER A 69 18.04 13.17 -12.47
C SER A 69 17.49 11.76 -12.30
N SER A 70 17.89 10.88 -13.18
CA SER A 70 17.64 9.44 -13.10
C SER A 70 18.22 8.88 -11.80
N LYS A 71 17.47 8.91 -10.70
CA LYS A 71 17.81 8.18 -9.48
C LYS A 71 17.00 6.90 -9.45
N LYS A 72 17.75 5.81 -9.62
CA LYS A 72 17.33 4.41 -9.49
C LYS A 72 16.45 4.22 -8.25
N ALA A 73 15.30 3.57 -8.44
CA ALA A 73 14.41 3.17 -7.37
C ALA A 73 15.12 2.32 -6.31
N PRO A 74 14.91 2.58 -5.02
CA PRO A 74 15.50 1.78 -3.95
C PRO A 74 14.65 0.53 -3.71
N SER A 75 15.35 -0.61 -3.74
CA SER A 75 14.92 -1.87 -3.12
C SER A 75 14.50 -1.65 -1.66
N ASN A 76 13.65 -2.52 -1.10
CA ASN A 76 13.19 -2.66 0.30
C ASN A 76 14.17 -2.16 1.38
N ARG A 77 14.38 -0.86 1.46
CA ARG A 77 15.27 -0.21 2.42
C ARG A 77 14.49 0.93 3.05
N GLN A 78 14.21 0.82 4.33
CA GLN A 78 13.65 1.94 5.07
C GLN A 78 14.74 3.01 5.18
N ARG A 79 14.54 4.18 4.55
CA ARG A 79 15.45 5.32 4.68
C ARG A 79 15.38 5.83 6.11
N ILE A 80 16.54 6.02 6.69
CA ILE A 80 16.68 6.66 8.00
C ILE A 80 16.55 8.18 7.74
N ASN A 81 15.45 8.75 8.19
CA ASN A 81 15.19 10.19 8.02
C ASN A 81 15.75 11.02 9.21
N SER A 82 15.99 10.37 10.35
CA SER A 82 16.53 10.98 11.56
C SER A 82 17.39 9.97 12.34
N TYR A 83 18.32 10.48 13.14
CA TYR A 83 19.10 9.66 14.08
C TYR A 83 18.24 8.96 15.14
N ALA A 84 17.05 9.52 15.44
CA ALA A 84 16.12 8.97 16.39
C ALA A 84 15.51 7.62 15.95
N ASP A 85 15.63 7.28 14.67
CA ASP A 85 15.12 6.03 14.11
C ASP A 85 16.02 4.81 14.40
N LEU A 86 17.21 5.01 14.95
CA LEU A 86 18.19 3.97 15.24
C LEU A 86 18.42 3.82 16.75
N ALA A 87 18.22 2.63 17.25
CA ALA A 87 18.61 2.24 18.60
C ALA A 87 19.99 1.55 18.61
N PRO A 88 20.86 1.79 19.62
CA PRO A 88 22.10 1.06 19.76
C PRO A 88 21.86 -0.45 19.79
N GLY A 89 22.55 -1.17 18.91
CA GLY A 89 22.31 -2.61 18.69
C GLY A 89 21.59 -2.96 17.40
N ASP A 90 20.89 -2.01 16.77
CA ASP A 90 20.19 -2.23 15.51
C ASP A 90 21.17 -2.63 14.40
N LEU A 91 20.70 -3.55 13.53
CA LEU A 91 21.41 -3.88 12.30
C LEU A 91 21.13 -2.82 11.24
N VAL A 92 22.22 -2.33 10.64
CA VAL A 92 22.18 -1.32 9.58
C VAL A 92 22.95 -1.81 8.36
N VAL A 93 22.57 -1.32 7.20
CA VAL A 93 23.23 -1.64 5.93
C VAL A 93 23.85 -0.37 5.39
N HIS A 94 25.18 -0.34 5.32
CA HIS A 94 25.92 0.70 4.61
C HIS A 94 26.06 0.32 3.13
N GLU A 95 25.81 1.25 2.22
CA GLU A 95 25.79 0.96 0.78
C GLU A 95 27.05 0.30 0.26
N VAL A 96 28.24 0.69 0.77
CA VAL A 96 29.55 0.19 0.33
C VAL A 96 30.05 -0.96 1.20
N HIS A 97 29.84 -0.91 2.52
CA HIS A 97 30.47 -1.83 3.48
C HIS A 97 29.54 -2.97 3.96
N GLY A 98 28.26 -2.95 3.61
CA GLY A 98 27.32 -4.02 3.92
C GLY A 98 26.71 -3.92 5.32
N ILE A 99 26.39 -5.08 5.89
CA ILE A 99 25.65 -5.19 7.15
C ILE A 99 26.59 -4.97 8.33
N GLY A 100 26.27 -3.98 9.18
CA GLY A 100 26.93 -3.71 10.43
C GLY A 100 25.92 -3.49 11.56
N ARG A 101 26.40 -3.27 12.77
CA ARG A 101 25.59 -2.99 13.95
C ARG A 101 25.79 -1.54 14.38
N PHE A 102 24.71 -0.80 14.47
CA PHE A 102 24.74 0.57 14.99
C PHE A 102 25.16 0.56 16.47
N ALA A 103 26.20 1.34 16.78
CA ALA A 103 26.77 1.37 18.13
C ALA A 103 26.53 2.71 18.85
N GLY A 104 25.98 3.71 18.15
CA GLY A 104 25.68 5.03 18.69
C GLY A 104 26.22 6.17 17.84
N ILE A 105 26.11 7.37 18.37
CA ILE A 105 26.61 8.61 17.75
C ILE A 105 27.83 9.08 18.56
N LYS A 106 28.89 9.49 17.87
CA LYS A 106 30.09 10.03 18.47
C LYS A 106 30.41 11.39 17.88
N LYS A 107 30.62 12.38 18.73
CA LYS A 107 31.15 13.67 18.33
C LYS A 107 32.68 13.58 18.13
N MET A 108 33.15 14.03 16.99
CA MET A 108 34.57 14.05 16.66
C MET A 108 34.95 15.41 16.11
N LYS A 109 36.11 15.92 16.53
CA LYS A 109 36.70 17.12 15.96
C LYS A 109 37.50 16.75 14.71
N VAL A 110 37.05 17.24 13.56
CA VAL A 110 37.73 17.08 12.28
C VAL A 110 37.87 18.48 11.68
N ASP A 111 39.08 18.86 11.31
CA ASP A 111 39.42 20.19 10.75
C ASP A 111 38.98 21.37 11.62
N GLY A 112 39.05 21.22 12.94
CA GLY A 112 38.73 22.29 13.89
C GLY A 112 37.21 22.40 14.24
N PHE A 113 36.32 21.66 13.55
CA PHE A 113 34.88 21.67 13.78
C PHE A 113 34.41 20.37 14.44
N GLU A 114 33.51 20.50 15.40
CA GLU A 114 32.81 19.31 15.96
C GLU A 114 31.69 18.85 15.02
N LYS A 115 31.77 17.58 14.63
CA LYS A 115 30.76 16.94 13.78
C LYS A 115 30.28 15.65 14.42
N ASP A 116 28.99 15.33 14.23
CA ASP A 116 28.38 14.08 14.67
C ASP A 116 28.65 12.98 13.65
N TYR A 117 29.10 11.82 14.13
CA TYR A 117 29.35 10.62 13.34
C TYR A 117 28.55 9.44 13.86
N ILE A 118 27.93 8.71 12.96
CA ILE A 118 27.28 7.43 13.23
C ILE A 118 28.37 6.37 13.32
N MET A 119 28.40 5.64 14.43
CA MET A 119 29.35 4.55 14.66
C MET A 119 28.69 3.22 14.33
N ILE A 120 29.25 2.50 13.37
CA ILE A 120 28.78 1.19 12.91
C ILE A 120 29.89 0.17 13.13
N ARG A 121 29.61 -0.90 13.89
CA ARG A 121 30.53 -2.02 14.13
C ARG A 121 30.31 -3.12 13.10
N TYR A 122 31.37 -3.63 12.58
CA TYR A 122 31.41 -4.75 11.62
C TYR A 122 31.94 -6.04 12.25
N ALA A 123 32.07 -7.11 11.48
CA ALA A 123 32.66 -8.37 11.93
C ALA A 123 34.13 -8.14 12.33
N GLY A 124 34.52 -8.65 13.50
CA GLY A 124 35.84 -8.41 14.09
C GLY A 124 35.84 -7.13 14.94
N THR A 125 36.90 -6.34 14.84
CA THR A 125 37.12 -5.08 15.58
C THR A 125 36.84 -3.83 14.76
N ASP A 126 36.47 -3.99 13.50
CA ASP A 126 36.31 -2.88 12.57
C ASP A 126 35.10 -1.99 12.94
N THR A 127 35.34 -0.69 12.94
CA THR A 127 34.31 0.32 13.19
C THR A 127 34.37 1.41 12.13
N LEU A 128 33.21 1.67 11.50
CA LEU A 128 33.06 2.75 10.53
C LEU A 128 32.41 3.96 11.18
N TYR A 129 32.94 5.14 10.91
CA TYR A 129 32.35 6.41 11.30
C TYR A 129 31.76 7.09 10.06
N VAL A 130 30.46 7.19 9.99
CA VAL A 130 29.74 7.83 8.88
C VAL A 130 29.31 9.22 9.33
N PRO A 131 29.71 10.29 8.60
CA PRO A 131 29.26 11.63 8.94
C PRO A 131 27.72 11.72 8.94
N ALA A 132 27.17 12.49 9.84
CA ALA A 132 25.74 12.74 9.91
C ALA A 132 25.13 13.26 8.59
N THR A 133 25.92 13.99 7.82
CA THR A 133 25.53 14.50 6.50
C THR A 133 25.42 13.43 5.41
N ALA A 134 25.95 12.23 5.65
CA ALA A 134 25.92 11.09 4.75
C ALA A 134 24.97 9.96 5.23
N LEU A 135 23.90 10.33 5.95
CA LEU A 135 22.90 9.40 6.48
C LEU A 135 22.18 8.60 5.37
N ASP A 136 22.07 9.16 4.19
CA ASP A 136 21.51 8.53 2.99
C ASP A 136 22.25 7.26 2.54
N MET A 137 23.52 7.10 2.94
CA MET A 137 24.31 5.89 2.69
C MET A 137 24.02 4.74 3.66
N VAL A 138 23.26 4.98 4.71
CA VAL A 138 22.92 4.00 5.76
C VAL A 138 21.43 3.76 5.77
N THR A 139 21.01 2.49 5.81
CA THR A 139 19.62 2.10 5.90
C THR A 139 19.43 1.08 7.01
N LYS A 140 18.26 1.05 7.65
CA LYS A 140 17.93 0.02 8.63
C LYS A 140 17.83 -1.34 7.95
N TYR A 141 18.39 -2.40 8.55
CA TYR A 141 18.24 -3.76 8.05
C TYR A 141 16.85 -4.26 8.38
N LEU A 142 16.08 -4.61 7.35
CA LEU A 142 14.75 -5.19 7.46
C LEU A 142 14.83 -6.68 7.12
N GLY A 143 15.34 -7.48 8.03
CA GLY A 143 15.28 -8.95 7.99
C GLY A 143 14.08 -9.47 8.78
N ALA A 144 13.72 -10.75 8.60
CA ALA A 144 12.71 -11.38 9.45
C ALA A 144 13.13 -11.27 10.93
N ALA A 145 12.20 -10.92 11.80
CA ALA A 145 12.44 -10.58 13.20
C ALA A 145 13.05 -11.70 14.05
N GLU A 146 13.22 -12.90 13.50
CA GLU A 146 13.77 -14.10 14.15
C GLU A 146 15.24 -14.40 13.82
N ASP A 147 15.89 -13.65 12.92
CA ASP A 147 17.29 -13.88 12.55
C ASP A 147 18.26 -13.31 13.59
N GLN A 148 18.33 -13.96 14.75
CA GLN A 148 19.37 -13.71 15.78
C GLN A 148 20.80 -14.01 15.26
N HIS A 149 20.96 -14.54 14.05
CA HIS A 149 22.22 -14.99 13.48
C HIS A 149 22.64 -14.25 12.18
N VAL A 150 22.24 -13.00 11.99
CA VAL A 150 22.72 -12.22 10.83
C VAL A 150 24.21 -12.02 10.93
N LYS A 151 24.97 -12.60 10.01
CA LYS A 151 26.42 -12.46 9.92
C LYS A 151 26.79 -11.05 9.52
N LEU A 152 27.51 -10.33 10.37
CA LEU A 152 28.03 -9.01 10.06
C LEU A 152 29.05 -9.09 8.92
N SER A 153 29.03 -8.11 8.02
CA SER A 153 30.00 -7.99 6.95
C SER A 153 31.39 -7.66 7.47
N LYS A 154 32.46 -8.09 6.76
CA LYS A 154 33.82 -7.64 6.99
C LYS A 154 34.09 -6.36 6.20
N MET A 155 34.66 -5.34 6.82
CA MET A 155 35.10 -4.12 6.10
C MET A 155 36.18 -4.48 5.08
N GLY A 156 36.04 -3.94 3.85
CA GLY A 156 36.99 -4.22 2.76
C GLY A 156 36.86 -5.64 2.15
N GLY A 157 35.95 -6.49 2.63
CA GLY A 157 35.76 -7.84 2.11
C GLY A 157 35.03 -7.87 0.76
N ALA A 158 35.44 -8.77 -0.13
CA ALA A 158 34.80 -8.98 -1.44
C ALA A 158 33.39 -9.63 -1.33
N GLU A 159 32.98 -10.13 -0.15
CA GLU A 159 31.71 -10.84 0.05
C GLU A 159 30.52 -9.95 -0.24
N TRP A 160 30.49 -8.71 0.30
CA TRP A 160 29.40 -7.76 0.07
C TRP A 160 29.32 -7.31 -1.39
N SER A 161 30.45 -7.01 -2.01
CA SER A 161 30.52 -6.64 -3.42
C SER A 161 29.99 -7.78 -4.31
N ARG A 162 30.37 -9.03 -4.03
CA ARG A 162 29.87 -10.22 -4.74
C ARG A 162 28.36 -10.45 -4.52
N ALA A 163 27.88 -10.26 -3.29
CA ALA A 163 26.45 -10.37 -2.97
C ALA A 163 25.63 -9.30 -3.71
N ARG A 164 26.11 -8.06 -3.70
CA ARG A 164 25.51 -6.95 -4.45
C ARG A 164 25.49 -7.19 -5.96
N SER A 165 26.61 -7.67 -6.51
CA SER A 165 26.71 -8.00 -7.95
C SER A 165 25.78 -9.14 -8.34
N ARG A 166 25.68 -10.20 -7.52
CA ARG A 166 24.72 -11.30 -7.73
C ARG A 166 23.28 -10.82 -7.68
N ALA A 167 22.92 -10.01 -6.67
CA ALA A 167 21.58 -9.44 -6.57
C ALA A 167 21.25 -8.55 -7.78
N LYS A 168 22.20 -7.72 -8.23
CA LYS A 168 22.03 -6.87 -9.42
C LYS A 168 21.88 -7.70 -10.70
N ALA A 169 22.66 -8.77 -10.86
CA ALA A 169 22.54 -9.68 -12.00
C ALA A 169 21.22 -10.45 -12.00
N ALA A 170 20.78 -10.95 -10.83
CA ALA A 170 19.47 -11.60 -10.67
C ALA A 170 18.32 -10.65 -10.99
N THR A 171 18.37 -9.40 -10.52
CA THR A 171 17.37 -8.38 -10.84
C THR A 171 17.34 -8.04 -12.33
N LYS A 172 18.51 -7.94 -12.98
CA LYS A 172 18.61 -7.69 -14.43
C LYS A 172 18.05 -8.85 -15.25
N LYS A 173 18.36 -10.10 -14.85
CA LYS A 173 17.83 -11.30 -15.49
C LYS A 173 16.31 -11.35 -15.37
N LEU A 174 15.79 -11.12 -14.18
CA LEU A 174 14.35 -11.10 -13.91
C LEU A 174 13.62 -10.01 -14.69
N ALA A 175 14.22 -8.81 -14.80
CA ALA A 175 13.67 -7.74 -15.63
C ALA A 175 13.64 -8.12 -17.13
N GLY A 176 14.71 -8.77 -17.63
CA GLY A 176 14.76 -9.26 -19.02
C GLY A 176 13.71 -10.34 -19.31
N GLU A 177 13.49 -11.26 -18.37
CA GLU A 177 12.44 -12.29 -18.48
C GLU A 177 11.03 -11.67 -18.49
N LEU A 178 10.80 -10.66 -17.66
CA LEU A 178 9.55 -9.93 -17.65
C LEU A 178 9.29 -9.21 -18.98
N ILE A 179 10.26 -8.47 -19.49
CA ILE A 179 10.12 -7.75 -20.77
C ILE A 179 9.78 -8.72 -21.90
N LYS A 180 10.45 -9.90 -21.96
CA LYS A 180 10.13 -10.93 -22.94
C LYS A 180 8.70 -11.44 -22.80
N LEU A 181 8.26 -11.69 -21.58
CA LEU A 181 6.92 -12.20 -21.29
C LEU A 181 5.83 -11.19 -21.70
N TYR A 182 6.06 -9.89 -21.46
CA TYR A 182 5.13 -8.84 -21.91
C TYR A 182 5.14 -8.68 -23.43
N ALA A 183 6.31 -8.78 -24.05
CA ALA A 183 6.42 -8.76 -25.51
C ALA A 183 5.74 -9.96 -26.18
N GLU A 184 5.81 -11.14 -25.56
CA GLU A 184 5.09 -12.34 -26.01
C GLU A 184 3.58 -12.17 -25.83
N ARG A 185 3.14 -11.62 -24.69
CA ARG A 185 1.73 -11.35 -24.41
C ARG A 185 1.11 -10.37 -25.40
N ALA A 186 1.81 -9.29 -25.74
CA ALA A 186 1.37 -8.30 -26.72
C ALA A 186 1.21 -8.87 -28.14
N ARG A 187 1.77 -10.06 -28.43
CA ARG A 187 1.64 -10.76 -29.72
C ARG A 187 0.49 -11.77 -29.75
N ILE A 188 -0.02 -12.16 -28.58
CA ILE A 188 -1.15 -13.11 -28.53
C ILE A 188 -2.43 -12.30 -28.72
N PRO A 189 -3.27 -12.67 -29.69
CA PRO A 189 -4.55 -11.99 -29.84
C PRO A 189 -5.44 -12.25 -28.63
N GLY A 190 -6.00 -11.20 -28.05
CA GLY A 190 -7.00 -11.23 -27.00
C GLY A 190 -8.40 -11.41 -27.56
N HIS A 191 -9.36 -11.22 -26.70
CA HIS A 191 -10.76 -11.14 -27.07
C HIS A 191 -11.23 -9.69 -26.96
N ALA A 192 -11.61 -9.07 -28.08
CA ALA A 192 -12.24 -7.76 -28.06
C ALA A 192 -13.69 -7.91 -27.60
N PHE A 193 -14.00 -7.40 -26.41
CA PHE A 193 -15.36 -7.45 -25.87
C PHE A 193 -16.28 -6.46 -26.61
N ALA A 194 -17.56 -6.82 -26.68
CA ALA A 194 -18.56 -5.97 -27.34
C ALA A 194 -18.75 -4.65 -26.57
N PRO A 195 -19.19 -3.57 -27.25
CA PRO A 195 -19.61 -2.33 -26.60
C PRO A 195 -20.69 -2.55 -25.56
N ASP A 196 -20.84 -1.60 -24.64
CA ASP A 196 -21.78 -1.72 -23.52
C ASP A 196 -23.22 -1.97 -23.95
N SER A 197 -23.79 -3.05 -23.47
CA SER A 197 -25.19 -3.42 -23.66
C SER A 197 -26.11 -2.61 -22.71
N PRO A 198 -27.44 -2.61 -22.93
CA PRO A 198 -28.40 -2.03 -21.99
C PRO A 198 -28.26 -2.59 -20.57
N TRP A 199 -27.97 -3.88 -20.41
CA TRP A 199 -27.76 -4.52 -19.09
C TRP A 199 -26.52 -4.04 -18.37
N GLN A 200 -25.46 -3.69 -19.10
CA GLN A 200 -24.28 -3.05 -18.51
C GLN A 200 -24.65 -1.68 -17.91
N ARG A 201 -25.43 -0.88 -18.64
CA ARG A 201 -25.87 0.44 -18.16
C ARG A 201 -26.79 0.31 -16.95
N GLU A 202 -27.77 -0.61 -17.00
CA GLU A 202 -28.65 -0.89 -15.87
C GLU A 202 -27.87 -1.33 -14.63
N PHE A 203 -26.84 -2.17 -14.80
CA PHE A 203 -25.95 -2.57 -13.72
C PHE A 203 -25.19 -1.36 -13.13
N GLU A 204 -24.72 -0.45 -13.95
CA GLU A 204 -24.00 0.76 -13.51
C GLU A 204 -24.96 1.77 -12.85
N ASP A 205 -26.15 1.97 -13.41
CA ASP A 205 -27.18 2.87 -12.85
C ASP A 205 -27.72 2.39 -11.49
N ASN A 206 -27.69 1.08 -11.24
CA ASN A 206 -28.05 0.48 -9.95
C ASN A 206 -26.94 0.64 -8.87
N PHE A 207 -25.91 1.42 -9.12
CA PHE A 207 -24.91 1.73 -8.10
C PHE A 207 -25.45 2.79 -7.14
N GLY A 208 -25.57 2.44 -5.86
CA GLY A 208 -26.20 3.28 -4.84
C GLY A 208 -25.42 4.52 -4.40
N TYR A 209 -24.28 4.83 -5.05
CA TYR A 209 -23.41 5.95 -4.73
C TYR A 209 -23.11 6.77 -5.97
N THR A 210 -22.66 8.00 -5.79
CA THR A 210 -22.19 8.85 -6.90
C THR A 210 -20.70 8.55 -7.14
N GLU A 211 -20.35 8.24 -8.37
CA GLU A 211 -18.97 8.02 -8.78
C GLU A 211 -18.16 9.32 -8.74
N THR A 212 -16.86 9.18 -8.41
CA THR A 212 -15.90 10.27 -8.60
C THR A 212 -15.44 10.34 -10.06
N ASP A 213 -14.92 11.49 -10.48
CA ASP A 213 -14.37 11.66 -11.84
C ASP A 213 -13.25 10.65 -12.13
N ASP A 214 -12.42 10.35 -11.14
CA ASP A 214 -11.35 9.35 -11.25
C ASP A 214 -11.87 7.93 -11.43
N GLN A 215 -12.96 7.57 -10.74
CA GLN A 215 -13.62 6.27 -10.92
C GLN A 215 -14.19 6.14 -12.33
N LEU A 216 -14.91 7.15 -12.83
CA LEU A 216 -15.47 7.16 -14.19
C LEU A 216 -14.37 7.09 -15.25
N ARG A 217 -13.29 7.85 -15.09
CA ARG A 217 -12.12 7.79 -15.96
C ARG A 217 -11.53 6.38 -16.00
N SER A 218 -11.29 5.78 -14.83
CA SER A 218 -10.71 4.44 -14.72
C SER A 218 -11.61 3.37 -15.34
N ILE A 219 -12.93 3.46 -15.15
CA ILE A 219 -13.92 2.57 -15.78
C ILE A 219 -13.83 2.66 -17.30
N ASN A 220 -13.80 3.86 -17.84
CA ASN A 220 -13.74 4.09 -19.29
C ASN A 220 -12.42 3.57 -19.89
N GLU A 221 -11.29 3.79 -19.20
CA GLU A 221 -9.98 3.26 -19.62
C GLU A 221 -9.97 1.73 -19.64
N ILE A 222 -10.51 1.07 -18.62
CA ILE A 222 -10.61 -0.39 -18.54
C ILE A 222 -11.53 -0.94 -19.65
N LYS A 223 -12.69 -0.31 -19.87
CA LYS A 223 -13.61 -0.73 -20.94
C LYS A 223 -12.97 -0.59 -22.33
N ALA A 224 -12.24 0.50 -22.57
CA ALA A 224 -11.53 0.72 -23.83
C ALA A 224 -10.45 -0.36 -24.07
N ASP A 225 -9.70 -0.74 -23.04
CA ASP A 225 -8.73 -1.82 -23.14
C ASP A 225 -9.41 -3.17 -23.43
N MET A 226 -10.53 -3.49 -22.74
CA MET A 226 -11.28 -4.72 -22.97
C MET A 226 -11.89 -4.80 -24.37
N GLU A 227 -12.20 -3.67 -25.00
CA GLU A 227 -12.70 -3.59 -26.38
C GLU A 227 -11.59 -3.70 -27.43
N SER A 228 -10.33 -3.73 -27.00
CA SER A 228 -9.16 -3.91 -27.87
C SER A 228 -8.89 -5.37 -28.21
N GLU A 229 -8.26 -5.63 -29.35
CA GLU A 229 -7.80 -6.96 -29.73
C GLU A 229 -6.58 -7.45 -28.93
N THR A 230 -5.92 -6.55 -28.20
CA THR A 230 -4.77 -6.90 -27.33
C THR A 230 -5.24 -7.17 -25.91
N PRO A 231 -4.81 -8.29 -25.28
CA PRO A 231 -5.24 -8.60 -23.91
C PRO A 231 -4.83 -7.50 -22.94
N MET A 232 -5.79 -6.96 -22.20
CA MET A 232 -5.56 -5.94 -21.18
C MET A 232 -4.59 -6.45 -20.09
N ASP A 233 -3.65 -5.62 -19.66
CA ASP A 233 -2.89 -5.80 -18.42
C ASP A 233 -2.78 -4.46 -17.70
N ARG A 234 -3.80 -4.15 -16.93
CA ARG A 234 -3.94 -2.86 -16.28
C ARG A 234 -3.84 -2.98 -14.76
N LEU A 235 -3.13 -2.02 -14.16
CA LEU A 235 -3.04 -1.83 -12.72
C LEU A 235 -3.97 -0.69 -12.30
N LEU A 236 -4.96 -0.98 -11.48
CA LEU A 236 -5.82 0.02 -10.84
C LEU A 236 -5.31 0.31 -9.44
N CYS A 237 -4.80 1.51 -9.24
CA CYS A 237 -4.32 2.02 -7.95
C CYS A 237 -5.36 2.94 -7.32
N GLY A 238 -5.47 2.90 -6.00
CA GLY A 238 -6.33 3.80 -5.23
C GLY A 238 -6.32 3.37 -3.78
N ASP A 239 -6.51 4.29 -2.86
CA ASP A 239 -6.52 3.97 -1.42
C ASP A 239 -7.67 3.03 -1.05
N VAL A 240 -7.64 2.46 0.17
CA VAL A 240 -8.71 1.60 0.69
C VAL A 240 -10.01 2.40 0.75
N GLY A 241 -11.11 1.81 0.25
CA GLY A 241 -12.41 2.46 0.22
C GLY A 241 -12.64 3.45 -0.94
N TYR A 242 -11.71 3.54 -1.93
CA TYR A 242 -11.88 4.40 -3.11
C TYR A 242 -12.70 3.74 -4.25
N GLY A 243 -13.37 2.64 -3.97
CA GLY A 243 -14.29 2.01 -4.93
C GLY A 243 -13.63 1.12 -5.98
N LYS A 244 -12.36 0.70 -5.81
CA LYS A 244 -11.67 -0.23 -6.75
C LYS A 244 -12.47 -1.49 -7.05
N THR A 245 -13.15 -2.04 -6.04
CA THR A 245 -13.99 -3.25 -6.19
C THR A 245 -15.16 -3.02 -7.13
N GLU A 246 -15.84 -1.87 -7.05
CA GLU A 246 -16.95 -1.53 -7.98
C GLU A 246 -16.44 -1.43 -9.42
N VAL A 247 -15.31 -0.76 -9.64
CA VAL A 247 -14.68 -0.68 -10.97
C VAL A 247 -14.39 -2.08 -11.52
N ALA A 248 -13.87 -2.99 -10.68
CA ALA A 248 -13.59 -4.36 -11.06
C ALA A 248 -14.86 -5.17 -11.37
N LEU A 249 -15.96 -4.97 -10.60
CA LEU A 249 -17.23 -5.65 -10.85
C LEU A 249 -17.90 -5.17 -12.14
N ARG A 250 -17.74 -3.91 -12.53
CA ARG A 250 -18.20 -3.39 -13.84
C ARG A 250 -17.45 -4.05 -15.00
N ALA A 251 -16.14 -4.23 -14.86
CA ALA A 251 -15.36 -5.01 -15.83
C ALA A 251 -15.79 -6.48 -15.88
N ALA A 252 -16.07 -7.09 -14.71
CA ALA A 252 -16.59 -8.45 -14.65
C ALA A 252 -17.95 -8.57 -15.33
N MET A 253 -18.87 -7.61 -15.13
CA MET A 253 -20.17 -7.58 -15.80
C MET A 253 -20.01 -7.55 -17.32
N LYS A 254 -19.15 -6.68 -17.84
CA LYS A 254 -18.85 -6.59 -19.28
C LYS A 254 -18.33 -7.92 -19.84
N CYS A 255 -17.45 -8.59 -19.13
CA CYS A 255 -16.93 -9.91 -19.49
C CYS A 255 -18.03 -10.97 -19.54
N ILE A 256 -18.91 -11.00 -18.54
CA ILE A 256 -20.00 -11.99 -18.42
C ILE A 256 -21.04 -11.77 -19.51
N LEU A 257 -21.40 -10.54 -19.80
CA LEU A 257 -22.36 -10.20 -20.87
C LEU A 257 -21.89 -10.65 -22.26
N ASP A 258 -20.60 -10.86 -22.43
CA ASP A 258 -20.01 -11.42 -23.66
C ASP A 258 -19.83 -12.96 -23.59
N ASN A 259 -20.57 -13.62 -22.69
CA ASN A 259 -20.55 -15.07 -22.47
C ASN A 259 -19.19 -15.64 -22.08
N ARG A 260 -18.38 -14.86 -21.35
CA ARG A 260 -17.10 -15.29 -20.80
C ARG A 260 -17.13 -15.27 -19.27
N GLN A 261 -16.29 -16.12 -18.69
CA GLN A 261 -16.16 -16.23 -17.24
C GLN A 261 -15.18 -15.21 -16.71
N ALA A 262 -15.49 -14.66 -15.53
CA ALA A 262 -14.57 -13.80 -14.78
C ALA A 262 -14.10 -14.49 -13.48
N ALA A 263 -12.88 -14.20 -13.06
CA ALA A 263 -12.31 -14.71 -11.83
C ALA A 263 -11.71 -13.58 -10.99
N ILE A 264 -11.98 -13.58 -9.68
CA ILE A 264 -11.37 -12.66 -8.71
C ILE A 264 -10.46 -13.45 -7.79
N LEU A 265 -9.18 -13.20 -7.88
CA LEU A 265 -8.14 -13.82 -7.07
C LEU A 265 -7.74 -12.89 -5.92
N VAL A 266 -7.86 -13.38 -4.68
CA VAL A 266 -7.55 -12.62 -3.46
C VAL A 266 -6.59 -13.38 -2.55
N PRO A 267 -5.78 -12.70 -1.72
CA PRO A 267 -4.74 -13.34 -0.92
C PRO A 267 -5.27 -14.14 0.28
N THR A 268 -6.40 -13.74 0.86
CA THR A 268 -6.92 -14.35 2.09
C THR A 268 -8.34 -14.87 1.93
N THR A 269 -8.74 -15.83 2.78
CA THR A 269 -10.09 -16.40 2.77
C THR A 269 -11.14 -15.40 3.25
N VAL A 270 -10.76 -14.49 4.14
CA VAL A 270 -11.66 -13.42 4.62
C VAL A 270 -12.00 -12.48 3.46
N LEU A 271 -10.98 -12.02 2.72
CA LEU A 271 -11.22 -11.20 1.52
C LEU A 271 -12.03 -11.94 0.45
N ALA A 272 -11.82 -13.25 0.28
CA ALA A 272 -12.63 -14.04 -0.65
C ALA A 272 -14.11 -14.02 -0.26
N GLN A 273 -14.42 -14.16 1.03
CA GLN A 273 -15.79 -14.09 1.51
C GLN A 273 -16.40 -12.70 1.35
N GLN A 274 -15.65 -11.65 1.66
CA GLN A 274 -16.09 -10.25 1.49
C GLN A 274 -16.37 -9.93 0.01
N HIS A 275 -15.45 -10.22 -0.89
CA HIS A 275 -15.68 -10.01 -2.32
C HIS A 275 -16.83 -10.85 -2.87
N TYR A 276 -16.99 -12.08 -2.39
CA TYR A 276 -18.13 -12.94 -2.75
C TYR A 276 -19.45 -12.31 -2.33
N GLN A 277 -19.58 -11.88 -1.08
CA GLN A 277 -20.79 -11.23 -0.57
C GLN A 277 -21.10 -9.94 -1.32
N THR A 278 -20.11 -9.10 -1.54
CA THR A 278 -20.25 -7.86 -2.32
C THR A 278 -20.70 -8.17 -3.76
N ALA A 279 -20.11 -9.16 -4.40
CA ALA A 279 -20.49 -9.56 -5.75
C ALA A 279 -21.92 -10.11 -5.80
N VAL A 280 -22.32 -11.00 -4.87
CA VAL A 280 -23.68 -11.51 -4.80
C VAL A 280 -24.70 -10.40 -4.63
N GLN A 281 -24.43 -9.42 -3.76
CA GLN A 281 -25.31 -8.27 -3.57
C GLN A 281 -25.38 -7.39 -4.82
N ARG A 282 -24.25 -7.15 -5.45
CA ARG A 282 -24.15 -6.24 -6.60
C ARG A 282 -24.76 -6.83 -7.87
N PHE A 283 -24.66 -8.15 -8.05
CA PHE A 283 -25.27 -8.87 -9.18
C PHE A 283 -26.71 -9.34 -8.88
N PHE A 284 -27.25 -8.98 -7.72
CA PHE A 284 -28.63 -9.33 -7.39
C PHE A 284 -29.60 -8.73 -8.41
N GLY A 285 -30.51 -9.55 -8.91
CA GLY A 285 -31.48 -9.17 -9.96
C GLY A 285 -31.01 -9.48 -11.40
N PHE A 286 -29.75 -9.84 -11.59
CA PHE A 286 -29.23 -10.30 -12.88
C PHE A 286 -29.07 -11.82 -12.90
N PRO A 287 -29.26 -12.50 -14.05
CA PRO A 287 -29.14 -13.96 -14.18
C PRO A 287 -27.66 -14.39 -14.20
N ILE A 288 -26.90 -13.99 -13.19
CA ILE A 288 -25.45 -14.23 -13.07
C ILE A 288 -25.20 -15.13 -11.87
N THR A 289 -24.44 -16.20 -12.09
CA THR A 289 -24.03 -17.13 -11.05
C THR A 289 -22.67 -16.78 -10.49
N VAL A 290 -22.67 -16.41 -9.21
CA VAL A 290 -21.43 -16.10 -8.46
C VAL A 290 -21.11 -17.23 -7.51
N GLU A 291 -19.88 -17.75 -7.54
CA GLU A 291 -19.41 -18.83 -6.67
C GLU A 291 -18.10 -18.45 -5.97
N VAL A 292 -17.76 -19.15 -4.86
CA VAL A 292 -16.53 -18.92 -4.13
C VAL A 292 -15.75 -20.22 -3.93
N LEU A 293 -14.43 -20.17 -4.21
CA LEU A 293 -13.46 -21.25 -3.97
C LEU A 293 -12.51 -20.85 -2.83
N SER A 294 -12.89 -21.20 -1.60
CA SER A 294 -12.10 -20.95 -0.41
C SER A 294 -12.11 -22.15 0.54
N ARG A 295 -11.27 -22.10 1.58
CA ARG A 295 -11.21 -23.13 2.63
C ARG A 295 -12.48 -23.25 3.46
N PHE A 296 -13.35 -22.25 3.43
CA PHE A 296 -14.61 -22.24 4.17
C PHE A 296 -15.72 -23.04 3.46
N ARG A 297 -15.45 -23.56 2.26
CA ARG A 297 -16.41 -24.41 1.54
C ARG A 297 -16.14 -25.90 1.81
N THR A 298 -17.20 -26.67 1.88
CA THR A 298 -17.12 -28.14 1.99
C THR A 298 -16.53 -28.75 0.71
N PRO A 299 -15.92 -29.95 0.78
CA PRO A 299 -15.41 -30.62 -0.41
C PRO A 299 -16.48 -30.82 -1.51
N ALA A 300 -17.72 -31.12 -1.13
CA ALA A 300 -18.82 -31.28 -2.08
C ALA A 300 -19.15 -29.95 -2.80
N GLN A 301 -19.18 -28.84 -2.06
CA GLN A 301 -19.41 -27.52 -2.65
C GLN A 301 -18.25 -27.13 -3.60
N ILE A 302 -16.99 -27.39 -3.19
CA ILE A 302 -15.81 -27.14 -4.04
C ILE A 302 -15.94 -27.93 -5.35
N GLN A 303 -16.28 -29.24 -5.28
CA GLN A 303 -16.43 -30.09 -6.47
C GLN A 303 -17.52 -29.56 -7.38
N LYS A 304 -18.69 -29.18 -6.82
CA LYS A 304 -19.78 -28.58 -7.60
C LYS A 304 -19.29 -27.31 -8.33
N THR A 305 -18.63 -26.39 -7.63
CA THR A 305 -18.12 -25.16 -8.25
C THR A 305 -17.10 -25.45 -9.36
N LEU A 306 -16.23 -26.46 -9.20
CA LEU A 306 -15.30 -26.90 -10.25
C LEU A 306 -16.01 -27.43 -11.49
N ASP A 307 -17.09 -28.22 -11.32
CA ASP A 307 -17.87 -28.73 -12.42
C ASP A 307 -18.67 -27.61 -13.12
N ASP A 308 -19.21 -26.66 -12.36
CA ASP A 308 -19.92 -25.49 -12.88
C ASP A 308 -18.97 -24.54 -13.65
N LEU A 309 -17.72 -24.35 -13.20
CA LEU A 309 -16.69 -23.62 -13.96
C LEU A 309 -16.37 -24.28 -15.28
N LYS A 310 -16.18 -25.60 -15.27
CA LYS A 310 -15.85 -26.39 -16.46
C LYS A 310 -16.99 -26.41 -17.49
N THR A 311 -18.23 -26.41 -17.04
CA THR A 311 -19.40 -26.42 -17.90
C THR A 311 -19.83 -25.03 -18.36
N GLY A 312 -19.33 -23.97 -17.68
CA GLY A 312 -19.68 -22.56 -17.94
C GLY A 312 -21.00 -22.14 -17.32
N LYS A 313 -21.45 -22.83 -16.24
CA LYS A 313 -22.62 -22.43 -15.43
C LYS A 313 -22.27 -21.41 -14.36
N CYS A 314 -21.01 -21.32 -13.96
CA CYS A 314 -20.51 -20.29 -13.07
C CYS A 314 -19.92 -19.16 -13.90
N ASP A 315 -20.45 -17.95 -13.76
CA ASP A 315 -20.06 -16.77 -14.52
C ASP A 315 -18.92 -16.00 -13.83
N LEU A 316 -19.01 -15.85 -12.50
CA LEU A 316 -18.00 -15.18 -11.67
C LEU A 316 -17.57 -16.11 -10.53
N VAL A 317 -16.28 -16.35 -10.41
CA VAL A 317 -15.73 -17.07 -9.27
C VAL A 317 -14.77 -16.17 -8.47
N VAL A 318 -14.98 -16.14 -7.16
CA VAL A 318 -14.05 -15.49 -6.22
C VAL A 318 -13.25 -16.56 -5.52
N GLY A 319 -11.94 -16.40 -5.36
CA GLY A 319 -11.18 -17.39 -4.62
C GLY A 319 -9.77 -16.97 -4.26
N THR A 320 -9.15 -17.79 -3.41
CA THR A 320 -7.76 -17.63 -2.99
C THR A 320 -6.82 -18.38 -3.95
N HIS A 321 -5.59 -18.63 -3.52
CA HIS A 321 -4.63 -19.49 -4.24
C HIS A 321 -5.20 -20.86 -4.68
N ARG A 322 -6.37 -21.27 -4.18
CA ARG A 322 -7.12 -22.46 -4.64
C ARG A 322 -7.50 -22.35 -6.13
N LEU A 323 -7.78 -21.13 -6.63
CA LEU A 323 -8.06 -20.88 -8.05
C LEU A 323 -6.88 -21.20 -8.97
N LEU A 324 -5.66 -21.19 -8.45
CA LEU A 324 -4.43 -21.45 -9.21
C LEU A 324 -4.07 -22.94 -9.30
N GLN A 325 -4.88 -23.85 -8.73
CA GLN A 325 -4.61 -25.28 -8.76
C GLN A 325 -4.97 -25.89 -10.12
N LYS A 326 -4.24 -26.93 -10.52
CA LYS A 326 -4.35 -27.56 -11.85
C LYS A 326 -5.70 -28.21 -12.15
N ASP A 327 -6.50 -28.49 -11.14
CA ASP A 327 -7.86 -29.06 -11.26
C ASP A 327 -8.94 -28.00 -11.59
N VAL A 328 -8.62 -26.72 -11.41
CA VAL A 328 -9.51 -25.62 -11.79
C VAL A 328 -9.41 -25.41 -13.30
N LYS A 329 -10.51 -25.67 -14.00
CA LYS A 329 -10.61 -25.51 -15.45
C LYS A 329 -11.81 -24.63 -15.79
N PHE A 330 -11.55 -23.54 -16.47
CA PHE A 330 -12.58 -22.67 -17.01
C PHE A 330 -13.00 -23.15 -18.40
N LYS A 331 -14.27 -22.97 -18.73
CA LYS A 331 -14.75 -23.18 -20.09
C LYS A 331 -14.27 -22.06 -21.01
N SER A 332 -14.37 -20.82 -20.56
CA SER A 332 -13.98 -19.62 -21.33
C SER A 332 -13.66 -18.46 -20.39
N LEU A 333 -12.47 -18.46 -19.78
CA LEU A 333 -12.04 -17.35 -18.94
C LEU A 333 -11.74 -16.13 -19.83
N GLY A 334 -12.37 -14.99 -19.57
CA GLY A 334 -12.19 -13.73 -20.28
C GLY A 334 -11.48 -12.67 -19.45
N LEU A 335 -11.73 -12.64 -18.14
CA LEU A 335 -11.15 -11.63 -17.25
C LEU A 335 -10.64 -12.27 -15.96
N LEU A 336 -9.39 -11.94 -15.60
CA LEU A 336 -8.78 -12.28 -14.32
C LEU A 336 -8.53 -10.98 -13.52
N ILE A 337 -9.24 -10.82 -12.41
CA ILE A 337 -9.03 -9.73 -11.46
C ILE A 337 -8.13 -10.25 -10.34
N VAL A 338 -7.04 -9.55 -10.04
CA VAL A 338 -6.08 -9.92 -8.98
C VAL A 338 -6.04 -8.80 -7.95
N ASP A 339 -6.53 -9.08 -6.75
CA ASP A 339 -6.47 -8.11 -5.66
C ASP A 339 -5.19 -8.34 -4.83
N GLU A 340 -4.51 -7.22 -4.46
CA GLU A 340 -3.30 -7.23 -3.65
C GLU A 340 -2.22 -8.22 -4.16
N GLU A 341 -1.89 -8.14 -5.46
CA GLU A 341 -0.91 -9.03 -6.14
C GLU A 341 0.41 -9.19 -5.37
N GLN A 342 0.83 -8.17 -4.63
CA GLN A 342 2.07 -8.19 -3.86
C GLN A 342 2.09 -9.24 -2.75
N ARG A 343 0.93 -9.68 -2.26
CA ARG A 343 0.82 -10.69 -1.20
C ARG A 343 0.97 -12.12 -1.70
N PHE A 344 0.99 -12.33 -3.02
CA PHE A 344 1.20 -13.66 -3.60
C PHE A 344 2.68 -14.00 -3.71
N GLY A 345 3.03 -15.23 -3.32
CA GLY A 345 4.38 -15.77 -3.44
C GLY A 345 4.81 -15.98 -4.91
N VAL A 346 6.11 -16.18 -5.11
CA VAL A 346 6.73 -16.31 -6.45
C VAL A 346 6.06 -17.41 -7.28
N GLY A 347 5.83 -18.59 -6.70
CA GLY A 347 5.19 -19.70 -7.41
C GLY A 347 3.75 -19.41 -7.84
N HIS A 348 2.98 -18.71 -7.01
CA HIS A 348 1.63 -18.28 -7.37
C HIS A 348 1.63 -17.28 -8.53
N LYS A 349 2.61 -16.37 -8.56
CA LYS A 349 2.76 -15.39 -9.65
C LYS A 349 3.06 -16.06 -11.00
N GLU A 350 3.75 -17.18 -11.01
CA GLU A 350 3.98 -17.97 -12.23
C GLU A 350 2.68 -18.59 -12.74
N HIS A 351 1.86 -19.17 -11.86
CA HIS A 351 0.54 -19.69 -12.23
C HIS A 351 -0.45 -18.60 -12.68
N ILE A 352 -0.42 -17.43 -12.05
CA ILE A 352 -1.20 -16.26 -12.52
C ILE A 352 -0.81 -15.94 -13.97
N LYS A 353 0.49 -15.93 -14.30
CA LYS A 353 0.98 -15.68 -15.66
C LYS A 353 0.53 -16.74 -16.66
N GLU A 354 0.46 -18.02 -16.25
CA GLU A 354 -0.05 -19.10 -17.10
C GLU A 354 -1.55 -18.90 -17.39
N MET A 355 -2.36 -18.59 -16.38
CA MET A 355 -3.79 -18.31 -16.53
C MET A 355 -4.08 -17.08 -17.37
N SER A 356 -3.19 -16.09 -17.37
CA SER A 356 -3.37 -14.81 -18.05
C SER A 356 -3.02 -14.80 -19.54
N ARG A 357 -2.66 -15.95 -20.12
CA ARG A 357 -2.36 -16.03 -21.57
C ARG A 357 -3.63 -15.80 -22.39
N GLY A 358 -3.69 -14.70 -23.14
CA GLY A 358 -4.85 -14.34 -23.96
C GLY A 358 -6.10 -13.96 -23.15
N VAL A 359 -5.94 -13.69 -21.85
CA VAL A 359 -7.00 -13.27 -20.92
C VAL A 359 -6.70 -11.86 -20.43
N ASP A 360 -7.72 -11.04 -20.29
CA ASP A 360 -7.59 -9.71 -19.70
C ASP A 360 -7.27 -9.81 -18.23
N VAL A 361 -6.34 -8.98 -17.76
CA VAL A 361 -5.93 -8.94 -16.35
C VAL A 361 -6.09 -7.53 -15.81
N LEU A 362 -6.88 -7.44 -14.75
CA LEU A 362 -7.04 -6.23 -13.95
C LEU A 362 -6.46 -6.47 -12.56
N THR A 363 -5.42 -5.77 -12.20
CA THR A 363 -4.82 -5.86 -10.86
C THR A 363 -5.25 -4.67 -10.01
N LEU A 364 -5.74 -4.94 -8.81
CA LEU A 364 -6.12 -3.92 -7.83
C LEU A 364 -5.02 -3.79 -6.78
N SER A 365 -4.68 -2.56 -6.40
CA SER A 365 -3.71 -2.32 -5.32
C SER A 365 -4.04 -1.04 -4.56
N ALA A 366 -3.97 -1.11 -3.23
CA ALA A 366 -4.02 0.08 -2.37
C ALA A 366 -2.63 0.73 -2.25
N THR A 367 -1.57 -0.08 -2.28
CA THR A 367 -0.19 0.37 -2.11
C THR A 367 0.68 -0.23 -3.21
N PRO A 368 0.80 0.42 -4.37
CA PRO A 368 1.62 -0.12 -5.45
C PRO A 368 3.07 -0.23 -5.00
N ILE A 369 3.62 -1.45 -5.03
CA ILE A 369 5.04 -1.68 -4.74
C ILE A 369 5.87 -0.92 -5.79
N PRO A 370 7.04 -0.37 -5.41
CA PRO A 370 7.92 0.35 -6.34
C PRO A 370 8.23 -0.39 -7.63
N ARG A 371 8.22 -1.73 -7.61
CA ARG A 371 8.43 -2.57 -8.78
C ARG A 371 7.25 -2.52 -9.76
N THR A 372 6.03 -2.73 -9.26
CA THR A 372 4.80 -2.72 -10.08
C THR A 372 4.55 -1.30 -10.63
N LEU A 373 4.79 -0.28 -9.79
CA LEU A 373 4.73 1.11 -10.20
C LEU A 373 5.80 1.46 -11.23
N ASN A 374 7.04 0.96 -11.09
CA ASN A 374 8.10 1.17 -12.09
C ASN A 374 7.78 0.52 -13.44
N MET A 375 7.10 -0.62 -13.45
CA MET A 375 6.65 -1.28 -14.67
C MET A 375 5.57 -0.45 -15.38
N ALA A 376 4.63 0.10 -14.63
CA ALA A 376 3.62 0.99 -15.16
C ALA A 376 4.24 2.30 -15.68
N LEU A 377 5.10 2.96 -14.92
CA LEU A 377 5.81 4.19 -15.31
C LEU A 377 6.76 4.00 -16.51
N SER A 378 7.23 2.77 -16.77
CA SER A 378 8.05 2.44 -17.95
C SER A 378 7.22 2.08 -19.18
N GLY A 379 5.89 2.15 -19.13
CA GLY A 379 5.00 1.81 -20.24
C GLY A 379 4.94 0.31 -20.56
N ILE A 380 5.38 -0.55 -19.62
CA ILE A 380 5.31 -2.01 -19.76
C ILE A 380 3.92 -2.53 -19.37
N ARG A 381 3.20 -1.78 -18.53
CA ARG A 381 1.87 -2.10 -18.02
C ARG A 381 1.03 -0.83 -17.94
N ASP A 382 -0.23 -0.92 -18.33
CA ASP A 382 -1.16 0.20 -18.23
C ASP A 382 -1.55 0.45 -16.77
N MET A 383 -1.85 1.71 -16.43
CA MET A 383 -2.18 2.10 -15.06
C MET A 383 -3.30 3.14 -15.04
N SER A 384 -4.28 2.90 -14.18
CA SER A 384 -5.29 3.87 -13.77
C SER A 384 -5.14 4.18 -12.28
N SER A 385 -5.35 5.41 -11.86
CA SER A 385 -5.34 5.80 -10.45
C SER A 385 -6.65 6.48 -10.05
N ILE A 386 -7.13 6.12 -8.86
CA ILE A 386 -8.24 6.79 -8.20
C ILE A 386 -7.63 7.53 -7.01
N ASP A 387 -7.45 8.83 -7.16
CA ASP A 387 -6.80 9.69 -6.16
C ASP A 387 -7.85 10.49 -5.36
N GLU A 388 -9.09 10.59 -5.87
CA GLU A 388 -10.20 11.26 -5.21
C GLU A 388 -10.98 10.30 -4.30
N PRO A 389 -11.15 10.63 -3.00
CA PRO A 389 -12.01 9.86 -2.12
C PRO A 389 -13.49 10.04 -2.49
N PRO A 390 -14.35 9.03 -2.26
CA PRO A 390 -15.80 9.20 -2.32
C PRO A 390 -16.28 10.33 -1.41
N GLN A 391 -17.36 11.00 -1.79
CA GLN A 391 -17.86 12.21 -1.10
C GLN A 391 -18.13 11.98 0.40
N ASP A 392 -18.58 10.79 0.78
CA ASP A 392 -18.92 10.45 2.18
C ASP A 392 -17.73 9.92 3.01
N ARG A 393 -16.53 9.87 2.43
CA ARG A 393 -15.36 9.38 3.14
C ARG A 393 -14.66 10.47 3.92
N LEU A 394 -14.83 10.45 5.23
CA LEU A 394 -14.07 11.31 6.14
C LEU A 394 -12.62 10.79 6.31
N PRO A 395 -11.63 11.68 6.39
CA PRO A 395 -10.25 11.27 6.64
C PRO A 395 -10.12 10.66 8.04
N VAL A 396 -9.32 9.60 8.14
CA VAL A 396 -9.01 8.96 9.43
C VAL A 396 -8.04 9.86 10.21
N GLN A 397 -8.43 10.25 11.42
CA GLN A 397 -7.54 10.96 12.35
C GLN A 397 -6.56 9.95 12.96
N THR A 398 -5.29 10.12 12.66
CA THR A 398 -4.22 9.22 13.16
C THR A 398 -3.45 9.89 14.28
N PHE A 399 -3.31 9.20 15.41
CA PHE A 399 -2.54 9.64 16.56
C PHE A 399 -1.36 8.70 16.79
N VAL A 400 -0.16 9.25 16.96
CA VAL A 400 1.04 8.50 17.35
C VAL A 400 1.45 8.97 18.74
N MET A 401 1.35 8.08 19.73
CA MET A 401 1.59 8.42 21.14
C MET A 401 2.20 7.23 21.87
N GLU A 402 2.71 7.47 23.07
CA GLU A 402 3.10 6.39 23.98
C GLU A 402 1.89 5.54 24.35
N HIS A 403 2.14 4.24 24.57
CA HIS A 403 1.10 3.29 24.91
C HIS A 403 0.51 3.60 26.30
N ASP A 404 -0.72 4.06 26.33
CA ASP A 404 -1.49 4.34 27.54
C ASP A 404 -2.86 3.65 27.49
N TRP A 405 -3.13 2.82 28.51
CA TRP A 405 -4.39 2.07 28.57
C TRP A 405 -5.61 2.93 28.81
N GLY A 406 -5.48 4.06 29.52
CA GLY A 406 -6.59 4.99 29.74
C GLY A 406 -7.07 5.58 28.43
N ILE A 407 -6.13 6.11 27.62
CA ILE A 407 -6.44 6.67 26.31
C ILE A 407 -7.05 5.62 25.37
N ILE A 408 -6.51 4.40 25.38
CA ILE A 408 -7.01 3.28 24.56
C ILE A 408 -8.46 2.93 24.95
N CYS A 409 -8.74 2.79 26.24
CA CYS A 409 -10.09 2.47 26.73
C CYS A 409 -11.08 3.58 26.42
N ASP A 410 -10.69 4.86 26.53
CA ASP A 410 -11.53 5.99 26.18
C ASP A 410 -11.82 6.04 24.66
N ALA A 411 -10.84 5.71 23.84
CA ALA A 411 -11.04 5.61 22.39
C ALA A 411 -12.02 4.47 22.05
N ILE A 412 -11.88 3.30 22.69
CA ILE A 412 -12.78 2.16 22.50
C ILE A 412 -14.21 2.53 22.94
N ARG A 413 -14.37 3.15 24.12
CA ARG A 413 -15.69 3.59 24.60
C ARG A 413 -16.38 4.56 23.64
N ARG A 414 -15.66 5.56 23.12
CA ARG A 414 -16.19 6.52 22.15
C ARG A 414 -16.66 5.84 20.88
N GLU A 415 -15.88 4.88 20.38
CA GLU A 415 -16.24 4.17 19.15
C GLU A 415 -17.49 3.31 19.34
N ILE A 416 -17.59 2.60 20.45
CA ILE A 416 -18.74 1.76 20.78
C ILE A 416 -19.98 2.60 21.02
N GLN A 417 -19.86 3.76 21.71
CA GLN A 417 -20.98 4.66 21.97
C GLN A 417 -21.62 5.21 20.69
N ARG A 418 -20.83 5.36 19.62
CA ARG A 418 -21.36 5.77 18.31
C ARG A 418 -21.87 4.60 17.46
N GLY A 419 -21.88 3.36 17.99
CA GLY A 419 -22.32 2.17 17.30
C GLY A 419 -21.24 1.54 16.39
N GLY A 420 -20.00 1.96 16.51
CA GLY A 420 -18.87 1.44 15.74
C GLY A 420 -18.24 0.20 16.39
N GLN A 421 -17.25 -0.36 15.70
CA GLN A 421 -16.43 -1.51 16.13
C GLN A 421 -14.96 -1.13 16.15
N VAL A 422 -14.16 -1.85 16.94
CA VAL A 422 -12.74 -1.56 17.15
C VAL A 422 -11.89 -2.77 16.78
N TYR A 423 -10.88 -2.56 15.93
CA TYR A 423 -9.79 -3.52 15.74
C TYR A 423 -8.61 -3.12 16.62
N TYR A 424 -8.20 -4.05 17.50
CA TYR A 424 -7.00 -3.91 18.33
C TYR A 424 -5.91 -4.83 17.79
N LEU A 425 -4.94 -4.27 17.08
CA LEU A 425 -3.85 -5.05 16.49
C LEU A 425 -2.81 -5.43 17.55
N HIS A 426 -2.58 -6.72 17.76
CA HIS A 426 -1.60 -7.27 18.69
C HIS A 426 -0.82 -8.42 18.07
N ASN A 427 0.42 -8.19 17.66
CA ASN A 427 1.21 -9.13 16.85
C ASN A 427 1.88 -10.29 17.64
N ARG A 428 1.57 -10.45 18.92
CA ARG A 428 2.13 -11.53 19.74
C ARG A 428 1.04 -12.51 20.16
N ILE A 429 1.03 -13.68 19.52
CA ILE A 429 0.01 -14.72 19.79
C ILE A 429 0.05 -15.18 21.25
N ASP A 430 1.25 -15.33 21.85
CA ASP A 430 1.41 -15.80 23.23
C ASP A 430 0.73 -14.90 24.30
N SER A 431 0.48 -13.63 23.97
CA SER A 431 -0.10 -12.65 24.89
C SER A 431 -1.44 -12.09 24.43
N ILE A 432 -1.96 -12.51 23.27
CA ILE A 432 -3.17 -11.94 22.66
C ILE A 432 -4.40 -12.15 23.56
N GLU A 433 -4.55 -13.34 24.13
CA GLU A 433 -5.65 -13.68 25.05
C GLU A 433 -5.61 -12.82 26.32
N ARG A 434 -4.41 -12.62 26.90
CA ARG A 434 -4.25 -11.75 28.08
C ARG A 434 -4.62 -10.31 27.75
N THR A 435 -4.28 -9.85 26.56
CA THR A 435 -4.63 -8.49 26.11
C THR A 435 -6.14 -8.36 25.95
N ALA A 436 -6.81 -9.36 25.39
CA ALA A 436 -8.27 -9.38 25.24
C ALA A 436 -8.98 -9.37 26.60
N ILE A 437 -8.52 -10.21 27.53
CA ILE A 437 -9.04 -10.25 28.92
C ILE A 437 -8.86 -8.87 29.58
N ARG A 438 -7.67 -8.28 29.47
CA ARG A 438 -7.39 -6.96 30.06
C ARG A 438 -8.28 -5.85 29.48
N ILE A 439 -8.50 -5.83 28.17
CA ILE A 439 -9.41 -4.88 27.54
C ILE A 439 -10.83 -5.05 28.09
N ARG A 440 -11.29 -6.30 28.22
CA ARG A 440 -12.62 -6.62 28.75
C ARG A 440 -12.77 -6.16 30.21
N GLU A 441 -11.79 -6.43 31.06
CA GLU A 441 -11.79 -6.01 32.48
C GLU A 441 -11.78 -4.48 32.62
N MET A 442 -10.97 -3.78 31.83
CA MET A 442 -10.86 -2.32 31.89
C MET A 442 -12.12 -1.60 31.34
N LEU A 443 -12.94 -2.32 30.59
CA LEU A 443 -14.23 -1.84 30.06
C LEU A 443 -15.41 -2.43 30.86
N ASP A 444 -15.18 -2.82 32.11
CA ASP A 444 -16.19 -3.30 33.07
C ASP A 444 -17.03 -4.48 32.57
N ASN A 445 -16.50 -5.28 31.64
CA ASN A 445 -17.18 -6.38 30.95
C ASN A 445 -18.44 -5.97 30.18
N GLU A 446 -18.63 -4.71 29.87
CA GLU A 446 -19.77 -4.20 29.11
C GLU A 446 -19.61 -4.41 27.60
N VAL A 447 -18.42 -4.84 27.15
CA VAL A 447 -18.03 -4.92 25.75
C VAL A 447 -17.75 -6.36 25.35
N THR A 448 -18.28 -6.77 24.20
CA THR A 448 -17.95 -8.07 23.59
C THR A 448 -16.58 -8.01 22.90
N VAL A 449 -15.62 -8.78 23.42
CA VAL A 449 -14.26 -8.84 22.89
C VAL A 449 -14.02 -10.21 22.25
N GLY A 450 -13.72 -10.23 20.97
CA GLY A 450 -13.29 -11.41 20.21
C GLY A 450 -11.77 -11.44 20.03
N VAL A 451 -11.23 -12.62 19.73
CA VAL A 451 -9.80 -12.82 19.42
C VAL A 451 -9.67 -13.52 18.08
N ALA A 452 -8.72 -13.06 17.24
CA ALA A 452 -8.44 -13.67 15.94
C ALA A 452 -6.94 -13.70 15.64
N HIS A 453 -6.38 -14.89 15.37
CA HIS A 453 -4.98 -15.06 14.98
C HIS A 453 -4.76 -16.29 14.09
N GLY A 454 -3.62 -16.33 13.39
CA GLY A 454 -3.34 -17.32 12.33
C GLY A 454 -3.19 -18.77 12.81
N GLN A 455 -3.06 -19.04 14.12
CA GLN A 455 -2.95 -20.40 14.69
C GLN A 455 -4.29 -20.94 15.19
N MET A 456 -5.38 -20.15 15.10
CA MET A 456 -6.72 -20.62 15.46
C MET A 456 -7.22 -21.67 14.48
N ASP A 457 -8.11 -22.54 14.97
CA ASP A 457 -8.86 -23.45 14.11
C ASP A 457 -9.69 -22.64 13.09
N LYS A 458 -9.87 -23.22 11.91
CA LYS A 458 -10.50 -22.54 10.77
C LYS A 458 -11.97 -22.20 11.03
N ASP A 459 -12.67 -23.11 11.70
CA ASP A 459 -14.09 -22.94 11.97
C ASP A 459 -14.30 -21.89 13.05
N MET A 460 -13.44 -21.88 14.08
CA MET A 460 -13.43 -20.83 15.10
C MET A 460 -13.11 -19.44 14.49
N LEU A 461 -12.11 -19.37 13.62
CA LEU A 461 -11.78 -18.11 12.98
C LEU A 461 -12.92 -17.58 12.11
N ALA A 462 -13.57 -18.48 11.35
CA ALA A 462 -14.74 -18.14 10.54
C ALA A 462 -15.88 -17.60 11.40
N SER A 463 -16.20 -18.27 12.50
CA SER A 463 -17.26 -17.85 13.43
C SER A 463 -16.97 -16.47 14.04
N VAL A 464 -15.73 -16.24 14.51
CA VAL A 464 -15.34 -14.92 15.06
C VAL A 464 -15.47 -13.82 14.00
N MET A 465 -15.08 -14.08 12.75
CA MET A 465 -15.18 -13.09 11.67
C MET A 465 -16.64 -12.83 11.26
N GLU A 466 -17.50 -13.85 11.34
CA GLU A 466 -18.94 -13.71 11.14
C GLU A 466 -19.56 -12.85 12.23
N ASP A 467 -19.24 -13.12 13.50
CA ASP A 467 -19.70 -12.32 14.65
C ASP A 467 -19.24 -10.85 14.58
N VAL A 468 -18.06 -10.59 14.02
CA VAL A 468 -17.59 -9.22 13.76
C VAL A 468 -18.41 -8.58 12.65
N THR A 469 -18.66 -9.31 11.55
CA THR A 469 -19.43 -8.79 10.40
C THR A 469 -20.87 -8.49 10.77
N GLU A 470 -21.46 -9.30 11.64
CA GLU A 470 -22.83 -9.12 12.15
C GLU A 470 -22.94 -8.09 13.30
N GLY A 471 -21.82 -7.50 13.73
CA GLY A 471 -21.79 -6.51 14.81
C GLY A 471 -21.91 -7.11 16.23
N LYS A 472 -21.90 -8.43 16.38
CA LYS A 472 -21.96 -9.11 17.69
C LYS A 472 -20.69 -8.92 18.51
N THR A 473 -19.54 -8.84 17.84
CA THR A 473 -18.24 -8.54 18.44
C THR A 473 -17.93 -7.07 18.25
N GLN A 474 -17.80 -6.33 19.34
CA GLN A 474 -17.55 -4.89 19.35
C GLN A 474 -16.05 -4.54 19.28
N VAL A 475 -15.21 -5.36 19.93
CA VAL A 475 -13.75 -5.21 19.87
C VAL A 475 -13.13 -6.51 19.39
N LEU A 476 -12.36 -6.48 18.32
CA LEU A 476 -11.60 -7.62 17.85
C LEU A 476 -10.11 -7.40 18.11
N VAL A 477 -9.54 -8.23 19.00
CA VAL A 477 -8.09 -8.29 19.22
C VAL A 477 -7.49 -9.30 18.25
N CYS A 478 -6.63 -8.84 17.36
CA CYS A 478 -6.15 -9.66 16.25
C CYS A 478 -4.69 -9.44 15.92
N THR A 479 -4.10 -10.41 15.23
CA THR A 479 -2.81 -10.24 14.54
C THR A 479 -3.04 -9.66 13.13
N THR A 480 -1.98 -9.44 12.35
CA THR A 480 -2.05 -9.00 10.93
C THR A 480 -2.79 -9.96 9.99
N ILE A 481 -3.59 -10.88 10.50
CA ILE A 481 -4.40 -11.84 9.71
C ILE A 481 -5.51 -11.14 8.92
N ILE A 482 -5.86 -9.92 9.32
CA ILE A 482 -6.94 -9.12 8.72
C ILE A 482 -6.45 -8.27 7.55
N GLU A 483 -5.14 -8.08 7.43
CA GLU A 483 -4.52 -7.39 6.29
C GLU A 483 -4.41 -8.28 5.06
#